data_dc2c28f79149171c89889e21f0c6a4e2
#
_entry.id   dc2c28f79149171c89889e21f0c6a4e2
#
_cell.length_a   1.000
_cell.length_b   1.000
_cell.length_c   1.000
_cell.angle_alpha   90.00
_cell.angle_beta   90.00
_cell.angle_gamma   90.00
#
_symmetry.space_group_name_H-M   'P 1'
#
loop_
_entity.id
_entity.type
_entity.pdbx_description
1 polymer ?
#
loop_
_entity_poly.entity_id
_entity_poly.type
_entity_poly.pdbx_seq_one_letter_code
_entity_poly.pdbx_strand_id
1 'polypeptide(L)'
;MGNEAGKGSTSSNYSNAIFIGYQAGYNNTTGSNNVFLGTNSGRTNSTGESNVMIGNLTGYNNTTGGSNVFIGDQAGKQNTVGYCNVFLGYNAGYKNIKGVGNVFIGDEAGYSNDSANFNVFVGISAGHDNTSGKNNVFMGTSAGKANISGEGNVFMGNCAGVYNTTGYYNVFVGGAAGFRNTSGQSNTFMGNLAGYYNTEGQHNVFIGDYSGLDNTTGERNVFIGSHAGNNVNGNDNIYLGCGTGYFSSAHVENHRLRIGSNNLIYGELDNNRVAINTDNANNLTFYVNGLAGGTNPWQSPSDKRLKTNIKPLHGALQCVLKLQGITFNWKDETNHRPGQNIGFIAQEVKEILPEVVSGGGKDEKGNEIYYSIEYATLTPLLVEAIKELNEENQTLNETNKKLEARIEALEKLIQEKLK
;
A
#
# COMPACT_ATOMS: atom_id res chain seq x y z
N MET A 1 -2.14 61.73 9.92
CA MET A 1 -3.04 60.96 10.82
C MET A 1 -4.44 61.00 10.25
N GLY A 2 -5.18 59.92 10.28
CA GLY A 2 -6.60 59.93 9.88
C GLY A 2 -7.50 60.58 10.96
N ASN A 3 -8.73 60.96 10.57
CA ASN A 3 -9.69 61.41 11.52
C ASN A 3 -9.97 60.34 12.59
N GLU A 4 -9.95 60.71 13.90
CA GLU A 4 -10.16 59.83 15.05
C GLU A 4 -9.14 58.64 15.19
N ALA A 5 -7.98 58.70 14.52
CA ALA A 5 -6.94 57.70 14.71
C ALA A 5 -6.37 57.76 16.13
N GLY A 6 -6.31 56.61 16.84
CA GLY A 6 -5.79 56.50 18.19
C GLY A 6 -6.54 57.32 19.23
N LYS A 7 -7.84 57.62 19.02
CA LYS A 7 -8.60 58.53 19.89
C LYS A 7 -8.69 58.04 21.34
N GLY A 8 -8.78 56.71 21.52
CA GLY A 8 -8.79 56.04 22.82
C GLY A 8 -9.81 56.63 23.83
N SER A 9 -9.75 56.10 25.06
CA SER A 9 -10.39 56.82 26.21
C SER A 9 -9.50 57.96 26.66
N THR A 10 -10.04 58.89 27.39
CA THR A 10 -9.34 60.11 27.93
C THR A 10 -8.09 59.80 28.77
N SER A 11 -7.79 58.56 29.05
CA SER A 11 -6.63 58.05 29.80
C SER A 11 -5.79 57.00 29.01
N SER A 12 -5.62 57.19 27.70
CA SER A 12 -4.80 56.28 26.87
C SER A 12 -3.35 56.32 27.34
N ASN A 13 -2.80 55.13 27.70
CA ASN A 13 -1.42 54.96 28.16
C ASN A 13 -0.71 53.87 27.30
N TYR A 14 -0.66 54.11 25.99
CA TYR A 14 0.08 53.27 25.07
C TYR A 14 1.38 53.96 24.61
N SER A 15 2.38 53.16 24.25
CA SER A 15 3.65 53.66 23.72
C SER A 15 4.02 52.96 22.41
N ASN A 16 4.87 53.64 21.61
CA ASN A 16 5.44 53.11 20.39
C ASN A 16 4.38 52.62 19.37
N ALA A 17 3.27 53.29 19.23
CA ALA A 17 2.19 52.92 18.33
C ALA A 17 2.11 53.84 17.11
N ILE A 18 1.78 53.30 15.95
CA ILE A 18 1.54 54.03 14.69
C ILE A 18 0.11 53.76 14.24
N PHE A 19 -0.74 54.78 14.21
CA PHE A 19 -2.12 54.68 13.74
C PHE A 19 -2.36 55.65 12.58
N ILE A 20 -2.64 55.15 11.38
CA ILE A 20 -2.88 55.94 10.16
C ILE A 20 -4.13 55.44 9.46
N GLY A 21 -5.16 56.25 9.38
CA GLY A 21 -6.44 55.92 8.75
C GLY A 21 -7.64 56.40 9.60
N TYR A 22 -8.83 56.47 9.01
CA TYR A 22 -10.05 56.81 9.74
C TYR A 22 -10.31 55.73 10.80
N GLN A 23 -10.42 56.15 12.08
CA GLN A 23 -10.63 55.29 13.26
C GLN A 23 -9.63 54.12 13.41
N ALA A 24 -8.43 54.22 12.85
CA ALA A 24 -7.36 53.23 13.11
C ALA A 24 -6.99 53.25 14.60
N GLY A 25 -7.06 52.11 15.30
CA GLY A 25 -6.79 51.99 16.73
C GLY A 25 -7.74 52.83 17.63
N TYR A 26 -8.95 53.09 17.18
CA TYR A 26 -9.89 54.00 17.84
C TYR A 26 -10.11 53.74 19.34
N ASN A 27 -10.26 52.47 19.75
CA ASN A 27 -10.49 52.05 21.13
C ASN A 27 -9.20 51.61 21.85
N ASN A 28 -8.01 51.84 21.29
CA ASN A 28 -6.78 51.42 21.94
C ASN A 28 -6.56 52.20 23.26
N THR A 29 -6.44 51.46 24.36
CA THR A 29 -6.27 52.06 25.69
C THR A 29 -4.84 51.91 26.22
N THR A 30 -4.34 50.69 26.35
CA THR A 30 -2.99 50.40 26.86
C THR A 30 -2.15 49.57 25.90
N GLY A 31 -2.71 49.07 24.76
CA GLY A 31 -1.99 48.28 23.79
C GLY A 31 -0.82 49.03 23.16
N SER A 32 0.40 48.60 23.42
CA SER A 32 1.64 49.24 22.97
C SER A 32 2.26 48.48 21.78
N ASN A 33 3.23 49.14 21.08
CA ASN A 33 3.98 48.54 19.96
C ASN A 33 3.09 48.14 18.76
N ASN A 34 1.95 48.77 18.55
CA ASN A 34 1.03 48.42 17.48
C ASN A 34 1.24 49.30 16.23
N VAL A 35 1.12 48.73 15.06
CA VAL A 35 1.10 49.41 13.76
C VAL A 35 -0.24 49.16 13.08
N PHE A 36 -1.15 50.13 13.06
CA PHE A 36 -2.45 50.02 12.39
C PHE A 36 -2.53 51.06 11.24
N LEU A 37 -2.64 50.53 10.02
CA LEU A 37 -2.66 51.30 8.79
C LEU A 37 -3.88 50.92 7.94
N GLY A 38 -4.85 51.84 7.85
CA GLY A 38 -6.08 51.64 7.06
C GLY A 38 -7.34 52.07 7.80
N THR A 39 -8.43 52.24 7.10
CA THR A 39 -9.74 52.59 7.66
C THR A 39 -10.21 51.48 8.61
N ASN A 40 -10.51 51.82 9.86
CA ASN A 40 -10.96 50.90 10.91
C ASN A 40 -9.97 49.74 11.23
N SER A 41 -8.71 49.88 10.88
CA SER A 41 -7.68 48.89 11.22
C SER A 41 -7.49 48.86 12.74
N GLY A 42 -7.60 47.67 13.37
CA GLY A 42 -7.48 47.49 14.82
C GLY A 42 -8.45 48.34 15.64
N ARG A 43 -9.62 48.67 15.10
CA ARG A 43 -10.53 49.66 15.67
C ARG A 43 -10.92 49.38 17.11
N THR A 44 -11.20 48.14 17.48
CA THR A 44 -11.62 47.73 18.82
C THR A 44 -10.48 47.24 19.71
N ASN A 45 -9.24 47.33 19.24
CA ASN A 45 -8.09 46.93 20.06
C ASN A 45 -8.11 47.73 21.37
N SER A 46 -8.09 47.04 22.49
CA SER A 46 -8.05 47.72 23.80
C SER A 46 -6.68 47.59 24.45
N THR A 47 -6.24 46.38 24.71
CA THR A 47 -4.98 46.06 25.38
C THR A 47 -4.04 45.19 24.57
N GLY A 48 -4.47 44.74 23.36
CA GLY A 48 -3.62 43.91 22.47
C GLY A 48 -2.36 44.68 22.07
N GLU A 49 -1.20 44.03 22.15
CA GLU A 49 0.11 44.64 21.90
C GLU A 49 0.88 43.94 20.79
N SER A 50 1.87 44.65 20.22
CA SER A 50 2.78 44.11 19.21
C SER A 50 2.08 43.59 17.95
N ASN A 51 0.96 44.21 17.56
CA ASN A 51 0.23 43.84 16.36
C ASN A 51 0.61 44.72 15.18
N VAL A 52 0.68 44.16 13.98
CA VAL A 52 0.78 44.84 12.70
C VAL A 52 -0.50 44.56 11.92
N MET A 53 -1.34 45.58 11.69
CA MET A 53 -2.63 45.47 10.99
C MET A 53 -2.67 46.51 9.85
N ILE A 54 -2.63 46.03 8.60
CA ILE A 54 -2.55 46.86 7.40
C ILE A 54 -3.67 46.51 6.43
N GLY A 55 -4.62 47.40 6.23
CA GLY A 55 -5.76 47.23 5.32
C GLY A 55 -7.06 47.77 5.92
N ASN A 56 -8.11 47.84 5.13
CA ASN A 56 -9.42 48.22 5.57
C ASN A 56 -10.06 47.15 6.45
N LEU A 57 -10.65 47.50 7.60
CA LEU A 57 -11.27 46.57 8.56
C LEU A 57 -10.37 45.44 9.06
N THR A 58 -9.05 45.53 8.87
CA THR A 58 -8.07 44.54 9.29
C THR A 58 -8.03 44.45 10.82
N GLY A 59 -8.19 43.24 11.39
CA GLY A 59 -8.22 43.05 12.85
C GLY A 59 -9.27 43.90 13.56
N TYR A 60 -10.38 44.25 12.89
CA TYR A 60 -11.38 45.17 13.39
C TYR A 60 -11.87 44.86 14.81
N ASN A 61 -12.18 43.58 15.09
CA ASN A 61 -12.69 43.12 16.39
C ASN A 61 -11.59 42.67 17.37
N ASN A 62 -10.32 42.87 17.06
CA ASN A 62 -9.26 42.52 18.00
C ASN A 62 -9.41 43.31 19.29
N THR A 63 -9.43 42.63 20.42
CA THR A 63 -9.54 43.32 21.73
C THR A 63 -8.26 43.19 22.55
N THR A 64 -7.84 41.96 22.85
CA THR A 64 -6.66 41.67 23.67
C THR A 64 -5.64 40.80 22.94
N GLY A 65 -5.96 40.37 21.71
CA GLY A 65 -5.04 39.57 20.89
C GLY A 65 -3.75 40.34 20.59
N GLY A 66 -2.59 39.65 20.77
CA GLY A 66 -1.28 40.28 20.60
C GLY A 66 -0.37 39.52 19.65
N SER A 67 0.73 40.15 19.23
CA SER A 67 1.76 39.56 18.34
C SER A 67 1.18 39.03 17.01
N ASN A 68 0.16 39.69 16.48
CA ASN A 68 -0.45 39.29 15.20
C ASN A 68 0.06 40.18 14.06
N VAL A 69 0.21 39.58 12.87
CA VAL A 69 0.48 40.27 11.61
C VAL A 69 -0.67 40.03 10.66
N PHE A 70 -1.57 41.03 10.48
CA PHE A 70 -2.71 40.96 9.56
C PHE A 70 -2.51 41.99 8.44
N ILE A 71 -2.48 41.54 7.19
CA ILE A 71 -2.30 42.39 6.02
C ILE A 71 -3.30 41.99 4.94
N GLY A 72 -4.19 42.92 4.58
CA GLY A 72 -5.23 42.73 3.58
C GLY A 72 -6.59 43.26 4.05
N ASP A 73 -7.50 43.50 3.12
CA ASP A 73 -8.86 43.90 3.48
C ASP A 73 -9.54 42.78 4.28
N GLN A 74 -10.04 43.14 5.47
CA GLN A 74 -10.71 42.24 6.41
C GLN A 74 -9.88 41.05 6.94
N ALA A 75 -8.56 41.05 6.76
CA ALA A 75 -7.70 40.01 7.34
C ALA A 75 -7.86 39.99 8.86
N GLY A 76 -8.13 38.81 9.45
CA GLY A 76 -8.35 38.67 10.90
C GLY A 76 -9.48 39.50 11.48
N LYS A 77 -10.47 39.91 10.68
CA LYS A 77 -11.49 40.87 11.09
C LYS A 77 -12.21 40.52 12.39
N GLN A 78 -12.55 39.26 12.60
CA GLN A 78 -13.24 38.77 13.80
C GLN A 78 -12.30 38.25 14.90
N ASN A 79 -10.98 38.37 14.73
CA ASN A 79 -10.06 38.02 15.80
C ASN A 79 -10.37 38.86 17.06
N THR A 80 -10.53 38.22 18.20
CA THR A 80 -10.78 38.93 19.47
C THR A 80 -9.60 38.77 20.43
N VAL A 81 -9.21 37.54 20.72
CA VAL A 81 -8.17 37.20 21.70
C VAL A 81 -7.05 36.34 21.11
N GLY A 82 -7.17 35.92 19.84
CA GLY A 82 -6.14 35.14 19.15
C GLY A 82 -4.80 35.87 19.07
N TYR A 83 -3.70 35.18 19.25
CA TYR A 83 -2.35 35.72 19.26
C TYR A 83 -1.34 34.93 18.44
N CYS A 84 -0.22 35.56 18.07
CA CYS A 84 0.83 34.98 17.27
C CYS A 84 0.36 34.45 15.88
N ASN A 85 -0.62 35.10 15.26
CA ASN A 85 -1.13 34.74 13.95
C ASN A 85 -0.55 35.63 12.86
N VAL A 86 -0.33 35.07 11.67
CA VAL A 86 0.08 35.77 10.45
C VAL A 86 -0.96 35.54 9.36
N PHE A 87 -1.75 36.57 9.02
CA PHE A 87 -2.79 36.52 7.99
C PHE A 87 -2.49 37.54 6.88
N LEU A 88 -2.27 37.04 5.66
CA LEU A 88 -1.97 37.85 4.47
C LEU A 88 -2.96 37.50 3.34
N GLY A 89 -3.82 38.43 3.00
CA GLY A 89 -4.79 38.31 1.92
C GLY A 89 -6.16 38.84 2.27
N TYR A 90 -7.02 38.98 1.27
CA TYR A 90 -8.42 39.34 1.45
C TYR A 90 -9.11 38.27 2.28
N ASN A 91 -9.80 38.63 3.36
CA ASN A 91 -10.49 37.73 4.28
C ASN A 91 -9.61 36.57 4.86
N ALA A 92 -8.29 36.67 4.81
CA ALA A 92 -7.43 35.65 5.42
C ALA A 92 -7.71 35.60 6.94
N GLY A 93 -8.05 34.40 7.47
CA GLY A 93 -8.41 34.25 8.89
C GLY A 93 -9.60 35.07 9.37
N TYR A 94 -10.54 35.39 8.48
CA TYR A 94 -11.65 36.34 8.77
C TYR A 94 -12.37 36.00 10.08
N LYS A 95 -12.76 34.75 10.33
CA LYS A 95 -13.49 34.29 11.52
C LYS A 95 -12.60 33.76 12.63
N ASN A 96 -11.29 33.98 12.58
CA ASN A 96 -10.42 33.58 13.68
C ASN A 96 -10.77 34.37 14.95
N ILE A 97 -11.40 33.74 15.91
CA ILE A 97 -11.81 34.40 17.17
C ILE A 97 -10.72 34.20 18.23
N LYS A 98 -10.27 32.96 18.43
CA LYS A 98 -9.36 32.57 19.51
C LYS A 98 -8.13 31.79 19.02
N GLY A 99 -8.05 31.46 17.71
CA GLY A 99 -6.98 30.66 17.15
C GLY A 99 -5.60 31.28 17.37
N VAL A 100 -4.61 30.44 17.64
CA VAL A 100 -3.25 30.79 18.02
C VAL A 100 -2.22 30.15 17.09
N GLY A 101 -1.18 30.92 16.75
CA GLY A 101 -0.03 30.40 16.00
C GLY A 101 -0.36 29.94 14.58
N ASN A 102 -1.37 30.53 13.94
CA ASN A 102 -1.77 30.19 12.59
C ASN A 102 -1.07 31.09 11.56
N VAL A 103 -0.71 30.53 10.41
CA VAL A 103 -0.16 31.24 9.25
C VAL A 103 -1.11 31.03 8.07
N PHE A 104 -1.87 32.06 7.68
CA PHE A 104 -2.81 32.02 6.55
C PHE A 104 -2.37 33.04 5.50
N ILE A 105 -2.03 32.55 4.31
CA ILE A 105 -1.54 33.38 3.19
C ILE A 105 -2.36 33.07 1.94
N GLY A 106 -3.14 34.01 1.49
CA GLY A 106 -3.99 33.88 0.30
C GLY A 106 -5.40 34.41 0.54
N ASP A 107 -6.12 34.60 -0.54
CA ASP A 107 -7.50 35.03 -0.51
C ASP A 107 -8.36 33.96 0.18
N GLU A 108 -9.10 34.32 1.22
CA GLU A 108 -9.94 33.46 2.06
C GLU A 108 -9.19 32.23 2.68
N ALA A 109 -7.85 32.27 2.78
CA ALA A 109 -7.10 31.24 3.49
C ALA A 109 -7.54 31.21 4.97
N GLY A 110 -7.97 30.00 5.46
CA GLY A 110 -8.43 29.84 6.85
C GLY A 110 -9.64 30.69 7.23
N TYR A 111 -10.50 31.06 6.26
CA TYR A 111 -11.62 31.95 6.46
C TYR A 111 -12.48 31.63 7.68
N SER A 112 -12.86 30.37 7.85
CA SER A 112 -13.78 29.89 8.91
C SER A 112 -13.08 29.46 10.19
N ASN A 113 -11.75 29.63 10.31
CA ASN A 113 -11.02 29.25 11.50
C ASN A 113 -11.54 29.98 12.72
N ASP A 114 -12.15 29.31 13.67
CA ASP A 114 -12.67 29.91 14.89
C ASP A 114 -11.66 29.82 16.05
N SER A 115 -11.28 28.60 16.40
CA SER A 115 -10.46 28.33 17.59
C SER A 115 -9.31 27.36 17.31
N ALA A 116 -9.12 26.98 16.04
CA ALA A 116 -8.06 26.06 15.65
C ALA A 116 -6.67 26.73 15.70
N ASN A 117 -5.66 25.92 16.06
CA ASN A 117 -4.32 26.41 16.34
C ASN A 117 -3.27 25.71 15.48
N PHE A 118 -2.14 26.39 15.29
CA PHE A 118 -0.93 25.85 14.68
C PHE A 118 -1.14 25.31 13.25
N ASN A 119 -1.97 26.00 12.47
CA ASN A 119 -2.20 25.66 11.07
C ASN A 119 -1.37 26.58 10.16
N VAL A 120 -0.89 26.01 9.05
CA VAL A 120 -0.21 26.73 7.97
C VAL A 120 -1.02 26.54 6.69
N PHE A 121 -1.76 27.57 6.25
CA PHE A 121 -2.56 27.56 5.02
C PHE A 121 -2.02 28.58 4.03
N VAL A 122 -1.56 28.11 2.88
CA VAL A 122 -0.98 28.97 1.84
C VAL A 122 -1.64 28.67 0.49
N GLY A 123 -2.43 29.62 0.00
CA GLY A 123 -3.16 29.50 -1.26
C GLY A 123 -4.59 30.05 -1.17
N ILE A 124 -5.18 30.31 -2.31
CA ILE A 124 -6.58 30.78 -2.37
C ILE A 124 -7.48 29.69 -1.78
N SER A 125 -8.32 30.04 -0.83
CA SER A 125 -9.26 29.17 -0.11
C SER A 125 -8.59 27.92 0.52
N ALA A 126 -7.28 27.94 0.80
CA ALA A 126 -6.63 26.89 1.55
C ALA A 126 -7.20 26.80 2.96
N GLY A 127 -7.70 25.62 3.39
CA GLY A 127 -8.31 25.42 4.70
C GLY A 127 -9.53 26.32 4.98
N HIS A 128 -10.26 26.75 3.95
CA HIS A 128 -11.34 27.74 4.07
C HIS A 128 -12.38 27.41 5.14
N ASP A 129 -12.86 26.17 5.21
CA ASP A 129 -13.91 25.73 6.12
C ASP A 129 -13.38 25.14 7.44
N ASN A 130 -12.05 25.19 7.67
CA ASN A 130 -11.46 24.69 8.90
C ASN A 130 -11.99 25.47 10.11
N THR A 131 -12.64 24.81 11.03
CA THR A 131 -13.19 25.44 12.25
C THR A 131 -12.39 25.08 13.49
N SER A 132 -12.06 23.82 13.68
CA SER A 132 -11.40 23.32 14.90
C SER A 132 -10.17 22.42 14.64
N GLY A 133 -9.90 22.04 13.39
CA GLY A 133 -8.74 21.21 13.02
C GLY A 133 -7.42 21.91 13.29
N LYS A 134 -6.46 21.22 13.94
CA LYS A 134 -5.16 21.78 14.39
C LYS A 134 -3.99 21.09 13.68
N ASN A 135 -2.82 21.75 13.72
CA ASN A 135 -1.56 21.18 13.24
C ASN A 135 -1.61 20.76 11.76
N ASN A 136 -2.40 21.44 10.94
CA ASN A 136 -2.51 21.15 9.51
C ASN A 136 -1.58 22.05 8.70
N VAL A 137 -1.01 21.51 7.62
CA VAL A 137 -0.25 22.24 6.60
C VAL A 137 -0.95 22.08 5.27
N PHE A 138 -1.64 23.12 4.77
CA PHE A 138 -2.32 23.12 3.48
C PHE A 138 -1.66 24.14 2.55
N MET A 139 -1.08 23.67 1.44
CA MET A 139 -0.36 24.50 0.48
C MET A 139 -0.87 24.26 -0.95
N GLY A 140 -1.57 25.22 -1.49
CA GLY A 140 -2.16 25.18 -2.84
C GLY A 140 -3.58 25.73 -2.86
N THR A 141 -4.04 26.11 -4.04
CA THR A 141 -5.43 26.56 -4.22
C THR A 141 -6.40 25.47 -3.78
N SER A 142 -7.31 25.80 -2.90
CA SER A 142 -8.33 24.91 -2.32
C SER A 142 -7.76 23.66 -1.62
N ALA A 143 -6.47 23.64 -1.24
CA ALA A 143 -5.93 22.56 -0.44
C ALA A 143 -6.66 22.49 0.91
N GLY A 144 -7.22 21.31 1.26
CA GLY A 144 -7.97 21.09 2.49
C GLY A 144 -9.19 21.99 2.66
N LYS A 145 -9.78 22.48 1.56
CA LYS A 145 -10.84 23.52 1.61
C LYS A 145 -11.98 23.16 2.58
N ALA A 146 -12.52 21.97 2.51
CA ALA A 146 -13.65 21.51 3.33
C ALA A 146 -13.23 20.85 4.65
N ASN A 147 -11.98 20.97 5.08
CA ASN A 147 -11.57 20.43 6.38
C ASN A 147 -12.34 21.16 7.49
N ILE A 148 -12.98 20.42 8.38
CA ILE A 148 -13.76 20.99 9.49
C ILE A 148 -12.98 20.79 10.81
N SER A 149 -12.64 19.56 11.13
CA SER A 149 -12.01 19.17 12.40
C SER A 149 -10.81 18.22 12.23
N GLY A 150 -10.49 17.82 10.99
CA GLY A 150 -9.32 16.98 10.72
C GLY A 150 -8.04 17.64 11.21
N GLU A 151 -7.15 16.86 11.85
CA GLU A 151 -5.91 17.36 12.44
C GLU A 151 -4.67 16.61 11.95
N GLY A 152 -3.51 17.28 12.02
CA GLY A 152 -2.23 16.65 11.66
C GLY A 152 -2.09 16.30 10.17
N ASN A 153 -2.84 16.96 9.29
CA ASN A 153 -2.80 16.68 7.86
C ASN A 153 -1.78 17.58 7.14
N VAL A 154 -1.11 17.03 6.13
CA VAL A 154 -0.23 17.75 5.21
C VAL A 154 -0.78 17.61 3.78
N PHE A 155 -1.40 18.68 3.25
CA PHE A 155 -1.93 18.71 1.88
C PHE A 155 -1.16 19.72 1.04
N MET A 156 -0.46 19.25 0.02
CA MET A 156 0.38 20.08 -0.85
C MET A 156 0.03 19.85 -2.32
N GLY A 157 -0.60 20.84 -2.94
CA GLY A 157 -1.02 20.79 -4.34
C GLY A 157 -2.38 21.44 -4.58
N ASN A 158 -2.66 21.76 -5.83
CA ASN A 158 -3.98 22.26 -6.20
C ASN A 158 -5.02 21.20 -5.88
N CYS A 159 -6.05 21.57 -5.14
CA CYS A 159 -7.15 20.69 -4.74
C CYS A 159 -6.73 19.42 -3.97
N ALA A 160 -5.57 19.39 -3.33
CA ALA A 160 -5.19 18.26 -2.46
C ALA A 160 -6.13 18.22 -1.24
N GLY A 161 -6.76 17.07 -0.97
CA GLY A 161 -7.63 16.82 0.16
C GLY A 161 -8.84 17.75 0.26
N VAL A 162 -9.38 18.24 -0.87
CA VAL A 162 -10.46 19.26 -0.87
C VAL A 162 -11.63 18.87 0.01
N TYR A 163 -12.10 17.63 -0.07
CA TYR A 163 -13.27 17.17 0.69
C TYR A 163 -12.94 16.47 2.01
N ASN A 164 -11.69 16.56 2.48
CA ASN A 164 -11.37 16.04 3.81
C ASN A 164 -12.17 16.83 4.86
N THR A 165 -13.05 16.19 5.58
CA THR A 165 -13.87 16.85 6.60
C THR A 165 -13.34 16.60 8.00
N THR A 166 -13.11 15.32 8.34
CA THR A 166 -12.70 14.87 9.68
C THR A 166 -11.46 13.97 9.66
N GLY A 167 -10.99 13.56 8.47
CA GLY A 167 -9.80 12.71 8.33
C GLY A 167 -8.56 13.37 8.93
N TYR A 168 -7.72 12.59 9.59
CA TYR A 168 -6.53 13.07 10.31
C TYR A 168 -5.28 12.27 9.97
N TYR A 169 -4.09 12.87 10.21
CA TYR A 169 -2.77 12.30 9.94
C TYR A 169 -2.57 11.84 8.49
N ASN A 170 -3.18 12.54 7.53
CA ASN A 170 -3.01 12.26 6.11
C ASN A 170 -1.91 13.12 5.51
N VAL A 171 -1.14 12.57 4.58
CA VAL A 171 -0.14 13.26 3.76
C VAL A 171 -0.55 13.15 2.29
N PHE A 172 -1.07 14.24 1.70
CA PHE A 172 -1.48 14.30 0.29
C PHE A 172 -0.60 15.30 -0.45
N VAL A 173 0.19 14.83 -1.40
CA VAL A 173 1.10 15.66 -2.18
C VAL A 173 0.88 15.44 -3.68
N GLY A 174 0.34 16.42 -4.36
CA GLY A 174 0.03 16.35 -5.79
C GLY A 174 -1.30 17.00 -6.14
N GLY A 175 -1.53 17.26 -7.41
CA GLY A 175 -2.80 17.79 -7.90
C GLY A 175 -3.93 16.81 -7.58
N ALA A 176 -4.94 17.26 -6.86
CA ALA A 176 -6.11 16.48 -6.44
C ALA A 176 -5.77 15.13 -5.75
N ALA A 177 -4.60 15.00 -5.12
CA ALA A 177 -4.29 13.85 -4.27
C ALA A 177 -5.28 13.79 -3.10
N GLY A 178 -5.90 12.63 -2.85
CA GLY A 178 -6.90 12.43 -1.79
C GLY A 178 -8.13 13.35 -1.91
N PHE A 179 -8.50 13.76 -3.12
CA PHE A 179 -9.52 14.78 -3.38
C PHE A 179 -10.84 14.51 -2.66
N ARG A 180 -11.34 13.28 -2.68
CA ARG A 180 -12.61 12.86 -2.08
C ARG A 180 -12.48 12.26 -0.68
N ASN A 181 -11.30 12.28 -0.09
CA ASN A 181 -11.17 11.78 1.28
C ASN A 181 -12.09 12.58 2.21
N THR A 182 -12.96 11.91 2.94
CA THR A 182 -13.89 12.55 3.89
C THR A 182 -13.45 12.31 5.33
N SER A 183 -13.30 11.06 5.72
CA SER A 183 -12.95 10.63 7.07
C SER A 183 -11.76 9.67 7.12
N GLY A 184 -11.23 9.24 5.97
CA GLY A 184 -10.05 8.39 5.89
C GLY A 184 -8.85 8.98 6.62
N GLN A 185 -8.08 8.15 7.32
CA GLN A 185 -7.00 8.58 8.21
C GLN A 185 -5.68 7.86 7.92
N SER A 186 -4.56 8.48 8.32
CA SER A 186 -3.24 7.87 8.23
C SER A 186 -2.87 7.38 6.82
N ASN A 187 -3.33 8.11 5.80
CA ASN A 187 -3.02 7.82 4.41
C ASN A 187 -1.85 8.67 3.92
N THR A 188 -1.01 8.10 3.05
CA THR A 188 0.05 8.80 2.32
C THR A 188 -0.20 8.69 0.83
N PHE A 189 -0.67 9.77 0.19
CA PHE A 189 -0.93 9.84 -1.25
C PHE A 189 0.02 10.85 -1.90
N MET A 190 0.89 10.37 -2.79
CA MET A 190 1.89 11.21 -3.47
C MET A 190 1.82 10.99 -4.99
N GLY A 191 1.35 11.99 -5.69
CA GLY A 191 1.18 11.96 -7.16
C GLY A 191 -0.11 12.66 -7.57
N ASN A 192 -0.20 13.02 -8.84
CA ASN A 192 -1.44 13.59 -9.37
C ASN A 192 -2.55 12.54 -9.32
N LEU A 193 -3.72 12.91 -8.78
CA LEU A 193 -4.89 12.03 -8.60
C LEU A 193 -4.63 10.75 -7.78
N ALA A 194 -3.53 10.67 -7.01
CA ALA A 194 -3.28 9.54 -6.11
C ALA A 194 -4.40 9.48 -5.04
N GLY A 195 -5.06 8.32 -4.91
CA GLY A 195 -6.16 8.12 -3.96
C GLY A 195 -7.37 9.04 -4.17
N TYR A 196 -7.61 9.49 -5.40
CA TYR A 196 -8.63 10.53 -5.69
C TYR A 196 -10.02 10.21 -5.14
N TYR A 197 -10.50 8.96 -5.32
CA TYR A 197 -11.82 8.54 -4.85
C TYR A 197 -11.82 7.92 -3.44
N ASN A 198 -10.69 7.91 -2.74
CA ASN A 198 -10.68 7.45 -1.35
C ASN A 198 -11.65 8.31 -0.52
N THR A 199 -12.57 7.68 0.19
CA THR A 199 -13.54 8.37 1.06
C THR A 199 -13.26 8.10 2.53
N GLU A 200 -13.19 6.84 2.92
CA GLU A 200 -13.07 6.36 4.30
C GLU A 200 -11.86 5.43 4.50
N GLY A 201 -11.22 4.98 3.39
CA GLY A 201 -10.06 4.09 3.44
C GLY A 201 -8.92 4.67 4.27
N GLN A 202 -8.24 3.82 5.05
CA GLN A 202 -7.22 4.24 6.01
C GLN A 202 -5.95 3.40 5.92
N HIS A 203 -4.84 3.98 6.43
CA HIS A 203 -3.53 3.32 6.44
C HIS A 203 -3.01 2.92 5.05
N ASN A 204 -3.38 3.66 4.00
CA ASN A 204 -2.94 3.38 2.64
C ASN A 204 -1.72 4.23 2.26
N VAL A 205 -0.83 3.65 1.46
CA VAL A 205 0.33 4.32 0.85
C VAL A 205 0.19 4.23 -0.67
N PHE A 206 -0.19 5.33 -1.33
CA PHE A 206 -0.32 5.43 -2.79
C PHE A 206 0.69 6.43 -3.32
N ILE A 207 1.67 5.94 -4.09
CA ILE A 207 2.74 6.77 -4.65
C ILE A 207 2.81 6.57 -6.17
N GLY A 208 2.53 7.61 -6.91
CA GLY A 208 2.50 7.63 -8.37
C GLY A 208 1.25 8.28 -8.91
N ASP A 209 1.32 8.68 -10.17
CA ASP A 209 0.20 9.27 -10.89
C ASP A 209 -0.95 8.24 -11.03
N TYR A 210 -2.17 8.62 -10.66
CA TYR A 210 -3.35 7.73 -10.60
C TYR A 210 -3.20 6.47 -9.70
N SER A 211 -2.22 6.42 -8.81
CA SER A 211 -2.06 5.29 -7.89
C SER A 211 -3.26 5.20 -6.92
N GLY A 212 -3.88 4.03 -6.82
CA GLY A 212 -5.04 3.81 -5.96
C GLY A 212 -6.24 4.70 -6.27
N LEU A 213 -6.40 5.15 -7.54
CA LEU A 213 -7.39 6.14 -7.96
C LEU A 213 -8.80 5.83 -7.43
N ASP A 214 -9.27 4.60 -7.62
CA ASP A 214 -10.63 4.17 -7.32
C ASP A 214 -10.77 3.40 -5.99
N ASN A 215 -9.73 3.41 -5.16
CA ASN A 215 -9.87 2.91 -3.81
C ASN A 215 -10.79 3.82 -3.01
N THR A 216 -11.94 3.36 -2.60
CA THR A 216 -12.92 4.15 -1.84
C THR A 216 -12.82 3.92 -0.35
N THR A 217 -12.86 2.67 0.09
CA THR A 217 -12.90 2.24 1.48
C THR A 217 -11.81 1.22 1.84
N GLY A 218 -11.01 0.79 0.85
CA GLY A 218 -9.93 -0.17 1.07
C GLY A 218 -8.87 0.33 2.05
N GLU A 219 -8.34 -0.57 2.87
CA GLU A 219 -7.42 -0.26 3.95
C GLU A 219 -6.09 -1.00 3.83
N ARG A 220 -5.02 -0.43 4.42
CA ARG A 220 -3.70 -1.06 4.55
C ARG A 220 -3.10 -1.50 3.21
N ASN A 221 -3.36 -0.74 2.14
CA ASN A 221 -2.80 -1.02 0.83
C ASN A 221 -1.51 -0.21 0.59
N VAL A 222 -0.54 -0.81 -0.10
CA VAL A 222 0.69 -0.15 -0.57
C VAL A 222 0.73 -0.24 -2.09
N PHE A 223 0.43 0.85 -2.79
CA PHE A 223 0.47 0.95 -4.25
C PHE A 223 1.54 1.95 -4.67
N ILE A 224 2.59 1.47 -5.31
CA ILE A 224 3.72 2.30 -5.74
C ILE A 224 3.97 2.11 -7.24
N GLY A 225 3.78 3.17 -8.00
CA GLY A 225 3.91 3.21 -9.45
C GLY A 225 2.72 3.93 -10.10
N SER A 226 2.92 4.49 -11.28
CA SER A 226 1.82 5.10 -12.05
C SER A 226 0.75 4.05 -12.33
N HIS A 227 -0.53 4.38 -12.05
CA HIS A 227 -1.69 3.49 -12.18
C HIS A 227 -1.61 2.19 -11.33
N ALA A 228 -0.72 2.09 -10.36
CA ALA A 228 -0.69 0.94 -9.46
C ALA A 228 -2.00 0.90 -8.64
N GLY A 229 -2.68 -0.25 -8.62
CA GLY A 229 -3.94 -0.45 -7.90
C GLY A 229 -5.11 0.40 -8.43
N ASN A 230 -5.05 0.86 -9.69
CA ASN A 230 -6.19 1.54 -10.29
C ASN A 230 -7.38 0.58 -10.44
N ASN A 231 -8.60 1.04 -10.12
CA ASN A 231 -9.83 0.24 -10.02
C ASN A 231 -9.82 -0.86 -8.93
N VAL A 232 -8.92 -0.79 -7.93
CA VAL A 232 -8.90 -1.75 -6.80
C VAL A 232 -9.48 -1.11 -5.55
N ASN A 233 -10.48 -1.78 -4.97
CA ASN A 233 -11.08 -1.42 -3.70
C ASN A 233 -11.10 -2.64 -2.78
N GLY A 234 -10.00 -2.88 -2.06
CA GLY A 234 -9.80 -4.03 -1.19
C GLY A 234 -8.74 -3.74 -0.15
N ASN A 235 -8.39 -4.72 0.66
CA ASN A 235 -7.54 -4.56 1.82
C ASN A 235 -6.23 -5.34 1.73
N ASP A 236 -5.19 -4.84 2.42
CA ASP A 236 -3.95 -5.57 2.66
C ASP A 236 -3.21 -5.98 1.37
N ASN A 237 -3.25 -5.12 0.33
CA ASN A 237 -2.59 -5.38 -0.94
C ASN A 237 -1.27 -4.61 -1.06
N ILE A 238 -0.28 -5.22 -1.71
CA ILE A 238 1.02 -4.61 -2.02
C ILE A 238 1.25 -4.70 -3.53
N TYR A 239 1.19 -3.55 -4.23
CA TYR A 239 1.40 -3.46 -5.67
C TYR A 239 2.57 -2.55 -5.98
N LEU A 240 3.60 -3.09 -6.62
CA LEU A 240 4.83 -2.37 -6.95
C LEU A 240 5.09 -2.42 -8.46
N GLY A 241 5.07 -1.28 -9.10
CA GLY A 241 5.33 -1.11 -10.54
C GLY A 241 4.21 -0.41 -11.27
N CYS A 242 4.53 0.15 -12.43
CA CYS A 242 3.57 0.85 -13.28
C CYS A 242 2.49 -0.11 -13.77
N GLY A 243 1.22 0.27 -13.61
CA GLY A 243 0.06 -0.53 -14.04
C GLY A 243 -0.13 -1.84 -13.27
N THR A 244 0.60 -2.06 -12.19
CA THR A 244 0.44 -3.27 -11.36
C THR A 244 -0.93 -3.28 -10.71
N GLY A 245 -1.69 -4.37 -10.90
CA GLY A 245 -3.07 -4.45 -10.39
C GLY A 245 -4.03 -3.47 -11.07
N TYR A 246 -3.76 -3.07 -12.32
CA TYR A 246 -4.70 -2.32 -13.13
C TYR A 246 -5.80 -3.24 -13.67
N PHE A 247 -7.03 -2.91 -13.40
CA PHE A 247 -8.20 -3.63 -13.91
C PHE A 247 -9.05 -2.70 -14.79
N SER A 248 -9.71 -3.25 -15.80
CA SER A 248 -10.58 -2.49 -16.71
C SER A 248 -11.91 -2.03 -16.07
N SER A 249 -12.24 -2.55 -14.90
CA SER A 249 -13.43 -2.21 -14.12
C SER A 249 -13.15 -2.31 -12.63
N ALA A 250 -14.04 -1.75 -11.81
CA ALA A 250 -13.92 -1.84 -10.35
C ALA A 250 -13.75 -3.30 -9.89
N HIS A 251 -12.72 -3.54 -9.12
CA HIS A 251 -12.32 -4.87 -8.67
C HIS A 251 -12.08 -4.87 -7.16
N VAL A 252 -12.49 -5.92 -6.47
CA VAL A 252 -12.19 -6.13 -5.06
C VAL A 252 -11.19 -7.26 -4.93
N GLU A 253 -10.01 -6.94 -4.42
CA GLU A 253 -8.94 -7.90 -4.19
C GLU A 253 -8.32 -7.64 -2.80
N ASN A 254 -8.07 -8.70 -2.05
CA ASN A 254 -7.51 -8.61 -0.70
C ASN A 254 -6.29 -9.51 -0.56
N HIS A 255 -5.35 -9.10 0.31
CA HIS A 255 -4.19 -9.88 0.68
C HIS A 255 -3.36 -10.34 -0.54
N ARG A 256 -3.09 -9.42 -1.49
CA ARG A 256 -2.31 -9.73 -2.69
C ARG A 256 -1.01 -8.96 -2.74
N LEU A 257 0.02 -9.66 -3.16
CA LEU A 257 1.31 -9.10 -3.58
C LEU A 257 1.40 -9.17 -5.10
N ARG A 258 1.65 -8.04 -5.76
CA ARG A 258 1.91 -7.95 -7.19
C ARG A 258 3.12 -7.06 -7.45
N ILE A 259 4.11 -7.57 -8.14
CA ILE A 259 5.30 -6.80 -8.53
C ILE A 259 5.50 -6.93 -10.04
N GLY A 260 5.64 -5.78 -10.70
CA GLY A 260 5.77 -5.67 -12.16
C GLY A 260 4.43 -5.72 -12.91
N SER A 261 4.35 -5.04 -14.05
CA SER A 261 3.11 -4.86 -14.82
C SER A 261 2.42 -6.15 -15.27
N ASN A 262 3.16 -7.25 -15.39
CA ASN A 262 2.66 -8.56 -15.80
C ASN A 262 2.73 -9.59 -14.66
N ASN A 263 2.63 -9.14 -13.40
CA ASN A 263 2.74 -10.02 -12.24
C ASN A 263 4.01 -10.87 -12.25
N LEU A 264 5.17 -10.22 -12.45
CA LEU A 264 6.47 -10.91 -12.39
C LEU A 264 6.61 -11.68 -11.07
N ILE A 265 6.13 -11.08 -9.96
CA ILE A 265 5.93 -11.77 -8.69
C ILE A 265 4.48 -11.55 -8.27
N TYR A 266 3.78 -12.64 -8.01
CA TYR A 266 2.44 -12.68 -7.45
C TYR A 266 2.44 -13.37 -6.09
N GLY A 267 1.67 -12.89 -5.13
CA GLY A 267 1.55 -13.50 -3.82
C GLY A 267 0.10 -13.52 -3.31
N GLU A 268 -0.25 -14.60 -2.66
CA GLU A 268 -1.47 -14.76 -1.85
C GLU A 268 -1.05 -14.69 -0.39
N LEU A 269 -1.12 -13.49 0.22
CA LEU A 269 -0.58 -13.22 1.56
C LEU A 269 -1.35 -13.97 2.65
N ASP A 270 -2.63 -14.22 2.43
CA ASP A 270 -3.54 -15.00 3.29
C ASP A 270 -3.25 -16.50 3.26
N ASN A 271 -2.66 -17.00 2.16
CA ASN A 271 -2.38 -18.41 1.94
C ASN A 271 -0.88 -18.75 2.02
N ASN A 272 -0.01 -17.77 2.31
CA ASN A 272 1.45 -17.91 2.31
C ASN A 272 2.01 -18.49 1.00
N ARG A 273 1.51 -18.03 -0.15
CA ARG A 273 1.90 -18.50 -1.47
C ARG A 273 2.58 -17.41 -2.27
N VAL A 274 3.61 -17.78 -3.02
CA VAL A 274 4.30 -16.90 -3.96
C VAL A 274 4.45 -17.61 -5.30
N ALA A 275 4.17 -16.89 -6.38
CA ALA A 275 4.38 -17.36 -7.74
C ALA A 275 5.23 -16.34 -8.51
N ILE A 276 6.02 -16.85 -9.47
CA ILE A 276 6.84 -16.05 -10.37
C ILE A 276 6.37 -16.27 -11.79
N ASN A 277 6.21 -15.17 -12.54
CA ASN A 277 5.78 -15.15 -13.93
C ASN A 277 4.38 -15.77 -14.16
N THR A 278 3.49 -15.60 -13.19
CA THR A 278 2.08 -16.03 -13.28
C THR A 278 1.26 -15.33 -12.19
N ASP A 279 -0.03 -15.24 -12.35
CA ASP A 279 -1.01 -14.74 -11.37
C ASP A 279 -1.71 -15.86 -10.58
N ASN A 280 -1.19 -17.08 -10.66
CA ASN A 280 -1.73 -18.24 -9.96
C ASN A 280 -0.60 -19.10 -9.38
N ALA A 281 -0.62 -19.31 -8.09
CA ALA A 281 0.33 -20.19 -7.39
C ALA A 281 -0.02 -21.68 -7.49
N ASN A 282 -1.09 -22.08 -8.20
CA ASN A 282 -1.55 -23.47 -8.40
C ASN A 282 -1.62 -24.29 -7.09
N ASN A 283 -2.03 -23.67 -5.99
CA ASN A 283 -2.06 -24.25 -4.64
C ASN A 283 -0.69 -24.66 -4.07
N LEU A 284 0.41 -24.26 -4.70
CA LEU A 284 1.77 -24.45 -4.20
C LEU A 284 2.22 -23.24 -3.37
N THR A 285 3.00 -23.47 -2.33
CA THR A 285 3.59 -22.41 -1.51
C THR A 285 4.55 -21.53 -2.32
N PHE A 286 5.30 -22.14 -3.24
CA PHE A 286 6.16 -21.46 -4.19
C PHE A 286 6.00 -22.08 -5.57
N TYR A 287 5.63 -21.29 -6.57
CA TYR A 287 5.42 -21.72 -7.95
C TYR A 287 6.18 -20.83 -8.93
N VAL A 288 6.86 -21.43 -9.89
CA VAL A 288 7.53 -20.71 -10.99
C VAL A 288 6.95 -21.20 -12.30
N ASN A 289 6.30 -20.30 -13.05
CA ASN A 289 5.84 -20.59 -14.40
C ASN A 289 6.99 -20.35 -15.38
N GLY A 290 7.82 -21.35 -15.60
CA GLY A 290 9.03 -21.31 -16.41
C GLY A 290 10.14 -22.18 -15.84
N LEU A 291 11.38 -21.94 -16.32
CA LEU A 291 12.55 -22.66 -15.83
C LEU A 291 13.02 -22.05 -14.49
N ALA A 292 13.12 -22.88 -13.46
CA ALA A 292 13.76 -22.54 -12.20
C ALA A 292 15.10 -23.27 -12.09
N GLY A 293 16.15 -22.58 -11.66
CA GLY A 293 17.48 -23.13 -11.50
C GLY A 293 18.27 -22.47 -10.38
N GLY A 294 19.29 -23.17 -9.92
CA GLY A 294 20.21 -22.67 -8.88
C GLY A 294 21.55 -23.37 -9.00
N THR A 295 22.59 -22.82 -8.38
CA THR A 295 23.94 -23.43 -8.34
C THR A 295 24.00 -24.66 -7.45
N ASN A 296 23.06 -24.80 -6.50
CA ASN A 296 22.95 -25.94 -5.61
C ASN A 296 21.59 -26.63 -5.79
N PRO A 297 21.52 -27.98 -5.59
CA PRO A 297 20.26 -28.72 -5.63
C PRO A 297 19.28 -28.23 -4.54
N TRP A 298 18.00 -28.32 -4.83
CA TRP A 298 16.95 -28.11 -3.82
C TRP A 298 17.07 -29.14 -2.72
N GLN A 299 17.09 -28.70 -1.47
CA GLN A 299 17.16 -29.58 -0.30
C GLN A 299 15.77 -29.76 0.30
N SER A 300 15.37 -31.02 0.48
CA SER A 300 14.13 -31.36 1.20
C SER A 300 14.49 -31.94 2.58
N PRO A 301 13.91 -31.43 3.67
CA PRO A 301 14.11 -32.00 5.00
C PRO A 301 13.72 -33.48 5.04
N SER A 302 14.63 -34.34 5.53
CA SER A 302 14.40 -35.79 5.59
C SER A 302 14.81 -36.38 6.96
N ASP A 303 14.87 -35.56 8.00
CA ASP A 303 15.21 -35.99 9.35
C ASP A 303 14.15 -36.93 9.91
N LYS A 304 14.59 -38.03 10.55
CA LYS A 304 13.72 -39.02 11.17
C LYS A 304 12.75 -38.41 12.19
N ARG A 305 13.18 -37.37 12.90
CA ARG A 305 12.34 -36.66 13.91
C ARG A 305 11.10 -35.96 13.32
N LEU A 306 11.10 -35.70 12.02
CA LEU A 306 10.00 -35.08 11.30
C LEU A 306 9.02 -36.10 10.69
N LYS A 307 9.28 -37.41 10.87
CA LYS A 307 8.53 -38.48 10.21
C LYS A 307 7.88 -39.39 11.23
N THR A 308 6.66 -39.86 10.94
CA THR A 308 5.91 -40.85 11.73
C THR A 308 5.58 -42.05 10.85
N ASN A 309 5.22 -43.20 11.47
CA ASN A 309 4.79 -44.41 10.76
C ASN A 309 5.81 -44.96 9.74
N ILE A 310 7.10 -44.86 10.04
CA ILE A 310 8.18 -45.27 9.16
C ILE A 310 8.14 -46.79 9.01
N LYS A 311 7.97 -47.22 7.76
CA LYS A 311 7.97 -48.66 7.38
C LYS A 311 8.88 -48.88 6.19
N PRO A 312 9.51 -50.06 6.06
CA PRO A 312 10.20 -50.46 4.84
C PRO A 312 9.27 -50.41 3.63
N LEU A 313 9.81 -50.10 2.48
CA LEU A 313 9.11 -50.15 1.21
C LEU A 313 9.29 -51.55 0.62
N HIS A 314 8.21 -52.19 0.24
CA HIS A 314 8.19 -53.53 -0.38
C HIS A 314 7.39 -53.48 -1.69
N GLY A 315 7.73 -54.42 -2.63
CA GLY A 315 7.08 -54.50 -3.93
C GLY A 315 7.45 -53.39 -4.88
N ALA A 316 8.58 -52.73 -4.63
CA ALA A 316 9.08 -51.59 -5.40
C ALA A 316 9.35 -51.97 -6.86
N LEU A 317 9.95 -53.18 -7.11
CA LEU A 317 10.22 -53.67 -8.44
C LEU A 317 8.95 -53.82 -9.26
N GLN A 318 7.89 -54.37 -8.68
CA GLN A 318 6.62 -54.55 -9.38
C GLN A 318 5.94 -53.22 -9.73
N CYS A 319 6.07 -52.21 -8.86
CA CYS A 319 5.58 -50.84 -9.14
C CYS A 319 6.37 -50.21 -10.30
N VAL A 320 7.71 -50.29 -10.26
CA VAL A 320 8.58 -49.72 -11.30
C VAL A 320 8.33 -50.36 -12.66
N LEU A 321 8.14 -51.68 -12.70
CA LEU A 321 7.87 -52.42 -13.94
C LEU A 321 6.54 -52.05 -14.61
N LYS A 322 5.59 -51.46 -13.87
CA LYS A 322 4.32 -50.98 -14.43
C LYS A 322 4.41 -49.52 -14.94
N LEU A 323 5.42 -48.74 -14.51
CA LEU A 323 5.60 -47.40 -14.97
C LEU A 323 6.12 -47.37 -16.40
N GLN A 324 5.49 -46.57 -17.26
CA GLN A 324 5.90 -46.41 -18.64
C GLN A 324 6.53 -45.02 -18.88
N GLY A 325 7.84 -44.98 -19.08
CA GLY A 325 8.54 -43.78 -19.53
C GLY A 325 8.18 -43.43 -20.97
N ILE A 326 7.97 -42.15 -21.25
CA ILE A 326 7.62 -41.64 -22.57
C ILE A 326 8.58 -40.53 -23.00
N THR A 327 8.64 -40.30 -24.30
CA THR A 327 9.17 -39.04 -24.87
C THR A 327 8.01 -38.20 -25.36
N PHE A 328 8.11 -36.88 -25.14
CA PHE A 328 7.05 -35.95 -25.51
C PHE A 328 7.60 -34.55 -25.83
N ASN A 329 6.79 -33.74 -26.51
CA ASN A 329 7.02 -32.32 -26.66
C ASN A 329 5.89 -31.55 -25.93
N TRP A 330 6.21 -30.43 -25.30
CA TRP A 330 5.22 -29.58 -24.70
C TRP A 330 4.36 -28.91 -25.79
N LYS A 331 3.06 -28.78 -25.57
CA LYS A 331 2.17 -28.05 -26.47
C LYS A 331 2.44 -26.55 -26.45
N ASP A 332 2.88 -26.04 -25.31
CA ASP A 332 3.29 -24.66 -25.12
C ASP A 332 4.80 -24.62 -24.86
N GLU A 333 5.56 -24.33 -25.90
CA GLU A 333 7.02 -24.21 -25.83
C GLU A 333 7.48 -22.85 -25.29
N THR A 334 6.56 -21.90 -25.09
CA THR A 334 6.90 -20.57 -24.57
C THR A 334 7.26 -20.63 -23.09
N ASN A 335 6.55 -21.47 -22.34
CA ASN A 335 6.69 -21.61 -20.88
C ASN A 335 7.40 -22.91 -20.47
N HIS A 336 7.80 -23.76 -21.42
CA HIS A 336 8.41 -25.05 -21.17
C HIS A 336 9.68 -25.23 -22.01
N ARG A 337 10.52 -26.19 -21.62
CA ARG A 337 11.72 -26.52 -22.38
C ARG A 337 11.34 -26.98 -23.80
N PRO A 338 11.80 -26.29 -24.85
CA PRO A 338 11.49 -26.68 -26.22
C PRO A 338 12.15 -28.00 -26.60
N GLY A 339 11.58 -28.67 -27.61
CA GLY A 339 12.07 -29.91 -28.14
C GLY A 339 11.63 -31.15 -27.36
N GLN A 340 12.27 -32.30 -27.65
CA GLN A 340 11.91 -33.59 -27.07
C GLN A 340 12.31 -33.67 -25.59
N ASN A 341 11.39 -34.08 -24.76
CA ASN A 341 11.53 -34.32 -23.33
C ASN A 341 11.27 -35.78 -22.99
N ILE A 342 11.70 -36.22 -21.81
CA ILE A 342 11.47 -37.54 -21.27
C ILE A 342 10.73 -37.41 -19.94
N GLY A 343 9.74 -38.26 -19.70
CA GLY A 343 8.98 -38.24 -18.46
C GLY A 343 7.90 -39.31 -18.41
N PHE A 344 6.90 -39.07 -17.58
CA PHE A 344 5.74 -39.94 -17.40
C PHE A 344 4.45 -39.17 -17.63
N ILE A 345 3.35 -39.84 -17.92
CA ILE A 345 2.00 -39.26 -17.89
C ILE A 345 1.49 -39.32 -16.45
N ALA A 346 1.22 -38.16 -15.84
CA ALA A 346 0.84 -38.09 -14.44
C ALA A 346 -0.43 -38.90 -14.09
N GLN A 347 -1.40 -38.95 -15.01
CA GLN A 347 -2.61 -39.75 -14.85
C GLN A 347 -2.32 -41.24 -14.73
N GLU A 348 -1.40 -41.77 -15.55
CA GLU A 348 -1.02 -43.17 -15.53
C GLU A 348 -0.20 -43.51 -14.27
N VAL A 349 0.70 -42.61 -13.85
CA VAL A 349 1.45 -42.75 -12.61
C VAL A 349 0.51 -42.78 -11.41
N LYS A 350 -0.55 -41.97 -11.41
CA LYS A 350 -1.53 -41.90 -10.32
C LYS A 350 -2.26 -43.22 -10.06
N GLU A 351 -2.48 -44.02 -11.10
CA GLU A 351 -3.11 -45.34 -10.96
C GLU A 351 -2.19 -46.35 -10.24
N ILE A 352 -0.87 -46.15 -10.31
CA ILE A 352 0.14 -47.09 -9.76
C ILE A 352 0.66 -46.56 -8.40
N LEU A 353 0.95 -45.28 -8.31
CA LEU A 353 1.58 -44.56 -7.19
C LEU A 353 0.87 -43.23 -6.96
N PRO A 354 -0.34 -43.20 -6.39
CA PRO A 354 -1.11 -41.97 -6.18
C PRO A 354 -0.41 -40.98 -5.26
N GLU A 355 0.45 -41.45 -4.36
CA GLU A 355 1.20 -40.63 -3.39
C GLU A 355 2.28 -39.74 -4.01
N VAL A 356 2.73 -39.99 -5.23
CA VAL A 356 3.72 -39.15 -5.92
C VAL A 356 3.10 -38.17 -6.92
N VAL A 357 1.77 -38.15 -7.00
CA VAL A 357 1.04 -37.32 -7.93
C VAL A 357 0.14 -36.32 -7.16
N SER A 358 0.29 -35.06 -7.47
CA SER A 358 -0.54 -33.97 -6.91
C SER A 358 -1.35 -33.28 -8.01
N GLY A 359 -2.33 -32.47 -7.62
CA GLY A 359 -3.18 -31.70 -8.53
C GLY A 359 -4.33 -32.52 -9.11
N GLY A 360 -4.89 -32.03 -10.23
CA GLY A 360 -6.09 -32.56 -10.86
C GLY A 360 -7.38 -31.98 -10.27
N GLY A 361 -8.44 -31.96 -11.10
CA GLY A 361 -9.72 -31.34 -10.72
C GLY A 361 -9.82 -29.88 -11.12
N LYS A 362 -10.65 -29.12 -10.42
CA LYS A 362 -10.86 -27.70 -10.67
C LYS A 362 -10.66 -26.89 -9.41
N ASP A 363 -10.18 -25.65 -9.57
CA ASP A 363 -10.08 -24.68 -8.51
C ASP A 363 -11.46 -24.10 -8.14
N GLU A 364 -11.52 -23.24 -7.11
CA GLU A 364 -12.75 -22.57 -6.65
C GLU A 364 -13.39 -21.68 -7.73
N LYS A 365 -12.63 -21.29 -8.74
CA LYS A 365 -13.09 -20.47 -9.88
C LYS A 365 -13.50 -21.31 -11.10
N GLY A 366 -13.37 -22.66 -11.00
CA GLY A 366 -13.72 -23.58 -12.07
C GLY A 366 -12.61 -23.82 -13.09
N ASN A 367 -11.40 -23.30 -12.90
CA ASN A 367 -10.25 -23.53 -13.78
C ASN A 367 -9.67 -24.95 -13.53
N GLU A 368 -9.16 -25.58 -14.59
CA GLU A 368 -8.54 -26.88 -14.48
C GLU A 368 -7.18 -26.80 -13.75
N ILE A 369 -6.98 -27.69 -12.77
CA ILE A 369 -5.70 -27.91 -12.10
C ILE A 369 -5.03 -29.11 -12.75
N TYR A 370 -3.87 -28.90 -13.38
CA TYR A 370 -3.11 -29.96 -13.99
C TYR A 370 -2.47 -30.89 -12.95
N TYR A 371 -2.35 -32.18 -13.30
CA TYR A 371 -1.60 -33.13 -12.49
C TYR A 371 -0.09 -32.88 -12.58
N SER A 372 0.61 -33.07 -11.46
CA SER A 372 2.07 -32.94 -11.35
C SER A 372 2.66 -34.18 -10.68
N ILE A 373 3.86 -34.57 -11.10
CA ILE A 373 4.60 -35.69 -10.51
C ILE A 373 5.77 -35.15 -9.71
N GLU A 374 5.90 -35.61 -8.49
CA GLU A 374 7.07 -35.35 -7.65
C GLU A 374 8.19 -36.34 -7.96
N TYR A 375 8.97 -36.09 -9.02
CA TYR A 375 10.01 -37.00 -9.52
C TYR A 375 11.06 -37.39 -8.47
N ALA A 376 11.38 -36.51 -7.52
CA ALA A 376 12.35 -36.78 -6.45
C ALA A 376 11.92 -37.92 -5.54
N THR A 377 10.61 -38.13 -5.34
CA THR A 377 10.06 -39.23 -4.52
C THR A 377 10.16 -40.60 -5.18
N LEU A 378 10.40 -40.66 -6.50
CA LEU A 378 10.65 -41.91 -7.20
C LEU A 378 12.04 -42.47 -6.89
N THR A 379 13.01 -41.68 -6.39
CA THR A 379 14.37 -42.13 -6.10
C THR A 379 14.42 -43.26 -5.05
N PRO A 380 13.78 -43.17 -3.88
CA PRO A 380 13.72 -44.26 -2.92
C PRO A 380 13.06 -45.53 -3.48
N LEU A 381 12.01 -45.39 -4.31
CA LEU A 381 11.35 -46.49 -4.96
C LEU A 381 12.30 -47.24 -5.92
N LEU A 382 13.06 -46.46 -6.73
CA LEU A 382 14.07 -47.05 -7.63
C LEU A 382 15.18 -47.78 -6.86
N VAL A 383 15.63 -47.23 -5.74
CA VAL A 383 16.66 -47.86 -4.88
C VAL A 383 16.17 -49.22 -4.35
N GLU A 384 14.94 -49.28 -3.83
CA GLU A 384 14.39 -50.54 -3.33
C GLU A 384 14.09 -51.52 -4.47
N ALA A 385 13.59 -51.07 -5.63
CA ALA A 385 13.41 -51.92 -6.81
C ALA A 385 14.70 -52.55 -7.32
N ILE A 386 15.83 -51.82 -7.30
CA ILE A 386 17.14 -52.33 -7.65
C ILE A 386 17.58 -53.42 -6.65
N LYS A 387 17.32 -53.25 -5.35
CA LYS A 387 17.65 -54.26 -4.33
C LYS A 387 16.82 -55.54 -4.54
N GLU A 388 15.50 -55.39 -4.71
CA GLU A 388 14.61 -56.55 -5.02
C GLU A 388 15.06 -57.29 -6.29
N LEU A 389 15.39 -56.55 -7.37
CA LEU A 389 15.91 -57.15 -8.61
C LEU A 389 17.24 -57.88 -8.39
N ASN A 390 18.14 -57.33 -7.55
CA ASN A 390 19.40 -57.96 -7.23
C ASN A 390 19.20 -59.26 -6.44
N GLU A 391 18.27 -59.34 -5.51
CA GLU A 391 17.90 -60.55 -4.76
C GLU A 391 17.30 -61.60 -5.67
N GLU A 392 16.40 -61.22 -6.60
CA GLU A 392 15.87 -62.12 -7.60
C GLU A 392 16.97 -62.69 -8.51
N ASN A 393 17.91 -61.87 -8.98
CA ASN A 393 19.05 -62.28 -9.78
C ASN A 393 19.99 -63.25 -9.02
N GLN A 394 20.25 -62.98 -7.74
CA GLN A 394 21.04 -63.92 -6.91
C GLN A 394 20.37 -65.27 -6.80
N THR A 395 19.06 -65.30 -6.52
CA THR A 395 18.27 -66.57 -6.45
C THR A 395 18.25 -67.27 -7.77
N LEU A 396 18.13 -66.60 -8.89
CA LEU A 396 18.17 -67.16 -10.23
C LEU A 396 19.55 -67.74 -10.53
N ASN A 397 20.64 -67.05 -10.19
CA ASN A 397 22.01 -67.55 -10.36
C ASN A 397 22.28 -68.84 -9.54
N GLU A 398 21.79 -68.86 -8.29
CA GLU A 398 21.91 -70.11 -7.47
C GLU A 398 21.12 -71.25 -8.08
N THR A 399 19.93 -70.96 -8.61
CA THR A 399 19.09 -71.96 -9.29
C THR A 399 19.77 -72.48 -10.58
N ASN A 400 20.34 -71.59 -11.37
CA ASN A 400 21.10 -71.92 -12.57
C ASN A 400 22.29 -72.82 -12.24
N LYS A 401 23.10 -72.48 -11.20
CA LYS A 401 24.20 -73.37 -10.75
C LYS A 401 23.74 -74.78 -10.35
N LYS A 402 22.56 -74.83 -9.64
CA LYS A 402 21.99 -76.17 -9.31
C LYS A 402 21.53 -76.92 -10.54
N LEU A 403 20.96 -76.23 -11.54
CA LEU A 403 20.57 -76.88 -12.82
C LEU A 403 21.78 -77.33 -13.63
N GLU A 404 22.83 -76.51 -13.71
CA GLU A 404 24.09 -76.87 -14.37
C GLU A 404 24.70 -78.17 -13.75
N ALA A 405 24.79 -78.19 -12.40
CA ALA A 405 25.29 -79.39 -11.71
C ALA A 405 24.40 -80.60 -11.95
N ARG A 406 23.09 -80.46 -12.10
CA ARG A 406 22.18 -81.57 -12.47
C ARG A 406 22.36 -82.00 -13.92
N ILE A 407 22.58 -81.06 -14.83
CA ILE A 407 22.88 -81.41 -16.26
C ILE A 407 24.17 -82.16 -16.34
N GLU A 408 25.27 -81.69 -15.71
CA GLU A 408 26.54 -82.40 -15.68
C GLU A 408 26.40 -83.82 -15.11
N ALA A 409 25.65 -84.04 -14.04
CA ALA A 409 25.38 -85.34 -13.46
C ALA A 409 24.58 -86.25 -14.41
N LEU A 410 23.60 -85.72 -15.13
CA LEU A 410 22.83 -86.46 -16.14
C LEU A 410 23.69 -86.84 -17.36
N GLU A 411 24.52 -85.94 -17.84
CA GLU A 411 25.45 -86.14 -18.91
C GLU A 411 26.42 -87.29 -18.57
N LYS A 412 26.94 -87.32 -17.35
CA LYS A 412 27.79 -88.34 -16.84
C LYS A 412 27.08 -89.69 -16.77
N LEU A 413 25.84 -89.74 -16.28
CA LEU A 413 25.00 -90.91 -16.23
C LEU A 413 24.68 -91.50 -17.64
N ILE A 414 24.44 -90.63 -18.62
CA ILE A 414 24.20 -91.02 -20.01
C ILE A 414 25.48 -91.60 -20.60
N GLN A 415 26.64 -90.99 -20.37
CA GLN A 415 27.92 -91.55 -20.84
C GLN A 415 28.25 -92.89 -20.19
N GLU A 416 27.89 -93.11 -18.92
CA GLU A 416 28.04 -94.37 -18.24
C GLU A 416 27.10 -95.50 -18.77
N LYS A 417 25.92 -95.16 -19.27
CA LYS A 417 24.95 -96.07 -19.84
C LYS A 417 25.17 -96.42 -21.33
N LEU A 418 25.95 -95.59 -22.02
CA LEU A 418 26.29 -95.73 -23.42
C LEU A 418 27.59 -96.50 -23.62
N LYS A 419 28.30 -96.85 -22.58
CA LYS A 419 29.43 -97.79 -22.51
C LYS A 419 28.91 -99.16 -22.12
#